data_8823b5e131f9077d5557eaa93c11f920
#
_entry.id   8823b5e131f9077d5557eaa93c11f920
#
_cell.length_a   1.000
_cell.length_b   1.000
_cell.length_c   1.000
_cell.angle_alpha   90.00
_cell.angle_beta   90.00
_cell.angle_gamma   90.00
#
_symmetry.space_group_name_H-M   'P 1'
#
loop_
_entity.id
_entity.type
_entity.pdbx_description
1 polymer ?
#
loop_
_entity_poly.entity_id
_entity_poly.type
_entity_poly.pdbx_seq_one_letter_code
_entity_poly.pdbx_strand_id
1 'polypeptide(L)'
;MITTQDIKKIYDWSKETTFPLKKAPVIKGGYCNKIVYISWLKGVGKQVTIRKKLMTDEIYNIFLNEDILYATYSRFSEGTIIYPHRDPPVYRERYKRIQLPLSIPDKNTCFMFWDGRKVTWEEGVHQVYPVMDVIHEGYNLSTKPMEFVMIDVKLDTIVEDET
;
A
#
# COMPACT_ATOMS: atom_id res chain seq x y z
N MET A 1 3.27 -12.56 12.50
CA MET A 1 4.49 -12.27 11.71
C MET A 1 4.16 -12.32 10.23
N ILE A 2 4.76 -11.46 9.43
CA ILE A 2 4.68 -11.47 7.96
C ILE A 2 6.10 -11.71 7.45
N THR A 3 6.27 -12.76 6.66
CA THR A 3 7.58 -13.18 6.17
C THR A 3 7.93 -12.56 4.82
N THR A 4 9.22 -12.48 4.49
CA THR A 4 9.64 -12.08 3.14
C THR A 4 9.07 -12.99 2.07
N GLN A 5 8.87 -14.28 2.39
CA GLN A 5 8.23 -15.23 1.47
C GLN A 5 6.77 -14.90 1.23
N ASP A 6 6.02 -14.48 2.26
CA ASP A 6 4.63 -14.01 2.10
C ASP A 6 4.57 -12.79 1.16
N ILE A 7 5.46 -11.83 1.38
CA ILE A 7 5.56 -10.62 0.54
C ILE A 7 5.90 -10.99 -0.91
N LYS A 8 6.86 -11.90 -1.11
CA LYS A 8 7.22 -12.37 -2.45
C LYS A 8 6.03 -13.03 -3.17
N LYS A 9 5.28 -13.87 -2.48
CA LYS A 9 4.07 -14.51 -3.03
C LYS A 9 3.02 -13.47 -3.43
N ILE A 10 2.80 -12.47 -2.59
CA ILE A 10 1.89 -11.35 -2.89
C ILE A 10 2.37 -10.59 -4.12
N TYR A 11 3.66 -10.30 -4.23
CA TYR A 11 4.24 -9.62 -5.37
C TYR A 11 4.02 -10.42 -6.68
N ASP A 12 4.41 -11.69 -6.70
CA ASP A 12 4.29 -12.54 -7.89
C ASP A 12 2.82 -12.68 -8.33
N TRP A 13 1.91 -12.92 -7.39
CA TRP A 13 0.48 -12.96 -7.65
C TRP A 13 -0.05 -11.63 -8.18
N SER A 14 0.36 -10.52 -7.60
CA SER A 14 -0.09 -9.18 -7.99
C SER A 14 0.32 -8.82 -9.40
N LYS A 15 1.51 -9.22 -9.84
CA LYS A 15 2.02 -8.99 -11.19
C LYS A 15 1.22 -9.73 -12.27
N GLU A 16 0.57 -10.83 -11.92
CA GLU A 16 -0.24 -11.66 -12.85
C GLU A 16 -1.74 -11.37 -12.76
N THR A 17 -2.16 -10.55 -11.79
CA THR A 17 -3.58 -10.32 -11.52
C THR A 17 -4.05 -9.03 -12.18
N THR A 18 -5.22 -9.09 -12.83
CA THR A 18 -5.93 -7.89 -13.30
C THR A 18 -6.89 -7.43 -12.20
N PHE A 19 -6.61 -6.28 -11.62
CA PHE A 19 -7.41 -5.73 -10.53
C PHE A 19 -8.54 -4.85 -11.06
N PRO A 20 -9.81 -5.08 -10.63
CA PRO A 20 -10.91 -4.17 -10.94
C PRO A 20 -10.75 -2.87 -10.16
N LEU A 21 -10.56 -1.77 -10.88
CA LEU A 21 -10.27 -0.47 -10.29
C LEU A 21 -11.54 0.30 -9.93
N LYS A 22 -11.50 0.96 -8.78
CA LYS A 22 -12.48 1.97 -8.34
C LYS A 22 -11.74 3.22 -7.90
N LYS A 23 -12.42 4.35 -7.97
CA LYS A 23 -11.93 5.58 -7.34
C LYS A 23 -11.80 5.36 -5.84
N ALA A 24 -10.67 5.70 -5.27
CA ALA A 24 -10.52 5.69 -3.82
C ALA A 24 -11.54 6.64 -3.19
N PRO A 25 -12.10 6.30 -2.02
CA PRO A 25 -12.96 7.22 -1.28
C PRO A 25 -12.23 8.54 -1.07
N VAL A 26 -12.88 9.66 -1.42
CA VAL A 26 -12.32 10.98 -1.16
C VAL A 26 -12.35 11.21 0.35
N ILE A 27 -11.18 11.18 0.98
CA ILE A 27 -11.05 11.66 2.35
C ILE A 27 -11.27 13.17 2.32
N LYS A 28 -12.23 13.65 3.09
CA LYS A 28 -12.57 15.08 3.19
C LYS A 28 -11.31 15.87 3.57
N GLY A 29 -10.86 16.74 2.65
CA GLY A 29 -9.60 17.47 2.82
C GLY A 29 -8.48 17.06 1.87
N GLY A 30 -8.67 15.99 1.09
CA GLY A 30 -7.86 15.56 -0.06
C GLY A 30 -6.34 15.60 0.15
N TYR A 31 -5.70 14.43 0.21
CA TYR A 31 -4.22 14.39 0.27
C TYR A 31 -3.57 14.36 -1.11
N CYS A 32 -4.36 14.36 -2.19
CA CYS A 32 -3.85 14.20 -3.55
C CYS A 32 -4.45 15.25 -4.50
N ASN A 33 -3.66 15.65 -5.49
CA ASN A 33 -4.11 16.53 -6.58
C ASN A 33 -4.93 15.81 -7.65
N LYS A 34 -4.88 14.47 -7.68
CA LYS A 34 -5.59 13.62 -8.64
C LYS A 34 -6.32 12.48 -7.95
N ILE A 35 -7.24 11.85 -8.67
CA ILE A 35 -7.95 10.66 -8.22
C ILE A 35 -6.97 9.49 -8.16
N VAL A 36 -6.96 8.80 -7.02
CA VAL A 36 -6.26 7.53 -6.85
C VAL A 36 -7.24 6.39 -7.14
N TYR A 37 -6.80 5.43 -7.93
CA TYR A 37 -7.58 4.23 -8.22
C TYR A 37 -7.10 3.07 -7.35
N ILE A 38 -8.02 2.36 -6.77
CA ILE A 38 -7.73 1.22 -5.91
C ILE A 38 -8.53 -0.02 -6.29
N SER A 39 -7.99 -1.17 -5.96
CA SER A 39 -8.73 -2.42 -5.84
C SER A 39 -8.58 -2.90 -4.40
N TRP A 40 -9.68 -2.97 -3.70
CA TRP A 40 -9.71 -3.42 -2.34
C TRP A 40 -9.45 -4.94 -2.26
N LEU A 41 -8.61 -5.38 -1.35
CA LEU A 41 -8.21 -6.78 -1.15
C LEU A 41 -8.68 -7.34 0.19
N LYS A 42 -8.51 -6.57 1.26
CA LYS A 42 -8.99 -6.89 2.60
C LYS A 42 -9.46 -5.63 3.29
N GLY A 43 -10.58 -5.71 3.98
CA GLY A 43 -11.09 -4.63 4.82
C GLY A 43 -11.58 -5.15 6.16
N VAL A 44 -11.48 -4.28 7.17
CA VAL A 44 -11.94 -4.53 8.51
C VAL A 44 -12.98 -3.47 8.87
N GLY A 45 -14.24 -3.85 8.88
CA GLY A 45 -15.35 -3.03 9.33
C GLY A 45 -16.06 -3.73 10.49
N LYS A 46 -17.40 -3.84 10.42
CA LYS A 46 -18.16 -4.67 11.35
C LYS A 46 -17.79 -6.16 11.23
N GLN A 47 -17.32 -6.56 10.06
CA GLN A 47 -16.82 -7.91 9.76
C GLN A 47 -15.52 -7.81 8.97
N VAL A 48 -14.63 -8.78 9.15
CA VAL A 48 -13.45 -8.96 8.28
C VAL A 48 -13.93 -9.49 6.95
N THR A 49 -13.56 -8.82 5.87
CA THR A 49 -13.87 -9.22 4.52
C THR A 49 -12.60 -9.34 3.69
N ILE A 50 -12.44 -10.45 2.97
CA ILE A 50 -11.31 -10.69 2.07
C ILE A 50 -11.87 -10.97 0.69
N ARG A 51 -11.30 -10.36 -0.33
CA ARG A 51 -11.75 -10.47 -1.71
C ARG A 51 -11.24 -11.76 -2.36
N LYS A 52 -11.70 -12.89 -1.87
CA LYS A 52 -11.26 -14.23 -2.25
C LYS A 52 -11.31 -14.48 -3.76
N LYS A 53 -12.27 -13.88 -4.46
CA LYS A 53 -12.44 -14.07 -5.92
C LYS A 53 -11.22 -13.67 -6.76
N LEU A 54 -10.38 -12.80 -6.23
CA LEU A 54 -9.16 -12.36 -6.92
C LEU A 54 -7.94 -13.21 -6.54
N MET A 55 -8.06 -14.07 -5.54
CA MET A 55 -6.94 -14.71 -4.86
C MET A 55 -6.86 -16.20 -5.15
N THR A 56 -5.63 -16.71 -5.22
CA THR A 56 -5.37 -18.14 -5.02
C THR A 56 -5.61 -18.51 -3.57
N ASP A 57 -5.76 -19.80 -3.26
CA ASP A 57 -5.91 -20.26 -1.87
C ASP A 57 -4.68 -19.87 -1.03
N GLU A 58 -3.50 -19.92 -1.60
CA GLU A 58 -2.26 -19.53 -0.94
C GLU A 58 -2.26 -18.04 -0.53
N ILE A 59 -2.64 -17.15 -1.44
CA ILE A 59 -2.75 -15.71 -1.16
C ILE A 59 -3.86 -15.43 -0.16
N TYR A 60 -5.00 -16.08 -0.31
CA TYR A 60 -6.09 -15.96 0.65
C TYR A 60 -5.65 -16.33 2.07
N ASN A 61 -4.90 -17.42 2.23
CA ASN A 61 -4.36 -17.83 3.52
C ASN A 61 -3.42 -16.80 4.15
N ILE A 62 -2.61 -16.11 3.35
CA ILE A 62 -1.78 -15.00 3.84
C ILE A 62 -2.65 -13.88 4.41
N PHE A 63 -3.68 -13.46 3.67
CA PHE A 63 -4.59 -12.39 4.11
C PHE A 63 -5.51 -12.78 5.27
N LEU A 64 -5.63 -14.06 5.60
CA LEU A 64 -6.31 -14.50 6.84
C LEU A 64 -5.56 -14.09 8.11
N ASN A 65 -4.29 -13.73 8.02
CA ASN A 65 -3.51 -13.25 9.16
C ASN A 65 -4.23 -12.07 9.83
N GLU A 66 -4.56 -12.21 11.12
CA GLU A 66 -5.32 -11.21 11.89
C GLU A 66 -4.53 -9.91 12.13
N ASP A 67 -3.22 -9.92 11.96
CA ASP A 67 -2.39 -8.73 12.04
C ASP A 67 -2.56 -7.82 10.82
N ILE A 68 -3.02 -8.35 9.70
CA ILE A 68 -3.35 -7.56 8.51
C ILE A 68 -4.74 -6.94 8.69
N LEU A 69 -4.77 -5.62 8.85
CA LEU A 69 -5.98 -4.85 9.09
C LEU A 69 -6.67 -4.43 7.80
N TYR A 70 -5.89 -4.12 6.77
CA TYR A 70 -6.39 -3.62 5.50
C TYR A 70 -5.39 -3.86 4.39
N ALA A 71 -5.85 -4.06 3.18
CA ALA A 71 -4.97 -4.17 2.02
C ALA A 71 -5.65 -3.68 0.74
N THR A 72 -4.89 -2.97 -0.08
CA THR A 72 -5.30 -2.50 -1.40
C THR A 72 -4.21 -2.70 -2.44
N TYR A 73 -4.62 -2.96 -3.68
CA TYR A 73 -3.85 -2.55 -4.83
C TYR A 73 -4.15 -1.07 -5.10
N SER A 74 -3.13 -0.26 -5.29
CA SER A 74 -3.27 1.18 -5.49
C SER A 74 -2.52 1.63 -6.73
N ARG A 75 -3.18 2.46 -7.54
CA ARG A 75 -2.63 2.99 -8.79
C ARG A 75 -2.66 4.51 -8.76
N PHE A 76 -1.50 5.11 -8.92
CA PHE A 76 -1.29 6.55 -8.95
C PHE A 76 -0.92 6.96 -10.38
N SER A 77 -1.81 7.69 -11.03
CA SER A 77 -1.61 8.14 -12.41
C SER A 77 -0.42 9.10 -12.52
N GLU A 78 0.04 9.31 -13.74
CA GLU A 78 1.05 10.31 -14.07
C GLU A 78 0.67 11.70 -13.51
N GLY A 79 1.64 12.39 -12.94
CA GLY A 79 1.47 13.70 -12.32
C GLY A 79 0.74 13.70 -10.97
N THR A 80 0.54 12.54 -10.34
CA THR A 80 -0.04 12.48 -8.99
C THR A 80 0.95 13.04 -7.97
N ILE A 81 0.45 13.95 -7.14
CA ILE A 81 1.13 14.48 -5.96
C ILE A 81 0.29 14.12 -4.74
N ILE A 82 0.91 13.43 -3.80
CA ILE A 82 0.34 13.16 -2.49
C ILE A 82 0.93 14.18 -1.55
N TYR A 83 0.09 15.09 -1.05
CA TYR A 83 0.52 16.21 -0.21
C TYR A 83 1.04 15.73 1.15
N PRO A 84 1.93 16.50 1.81
CA PRO A 84 2.44 16.18 3.13
C PRO A 84 1.31 15.95 4.14
N HIS A 85 1.31 14.81 4.80
CA HIS A 85 0.32 14.45 5.81
C HIS A 85 0.81 13.31 6.71
N ARG A 86 0.10 13.08 7.80
CA ARG A 86 0.10 11.84 8.57
C ARG A 86 -1.21 11.11 8.28
N ASP A 87 -1.18 9.78 8.25
CA ASP A 87 -2.39 9.02 8.09
C ASP A 87 -3.28 9.14 9.34
N PRO A 88 -4.61 9.26 9.17
CA PRO A 88 -5.52 9.34 10.29
C PRO A 88 -5.70 7.99 11.00
N PRO A 89 -6.17 8.01 12.27
CA PRO A 89 -6.52 6.79 13.00
C PRO A 89 -7.84 6.22 12.45
N VAL A 90 -7.77 5.39 11.41
CA VAL A 90 -8.93 4.78 10.75
C VAL A 90 -9.34 3.43 11.33
N TYR A 91 -8.48 2.81 12.16
CA TYR A 91 -8.74 1.54 12.84
C TYR A 91 -8.77 1.76 14.36
N ARG A 92 -9.31 0.79 15.09
CA ARG A 92 -9.26 0.80 16.56
C ARG A 92 -7.84 0.65 17.10
N GLU A 93 -6.98 -0.03 16.33
CA GLU A 93 -5.60 -0.31 16.68
C GLU A 93 -4.66 0.65 15.94
N ARG A 94 -3.51 0.94 16.54
CA ARG A 94 -2.42 1.62 15.83
C ARG A 94 -1.85 0.69 14.78
N TYR A 95 -1.42 1.26 13.67
CA TYR A 95 -0.94 0.51 12.51
C TYR A 95 0.29 1.13 11.88
N LYS A 96 0.98 0.32 11.11
CA LYS A 96 2.02 0.70 10.17
C LYS A 96 1.68 0.13 8.80
N ARG A 97 2.30 0.65 7.76
CA ARG A 97 2.03 0.27 6.38
C ARG A 97 3.22 -0.40 5.73
N ILE A 98 2.97 -1.56 5.14
CA ILE A 98 3.88 -2.19 4.19
C ILE A 98 3.55 -1.61 2.81
N GLN A 99 4.55 -0.98 2.17
CA GLN A 99 4.47 -0.57 0.78
C GLN A 99 5.23 -1.58 -0.08
N LEU A 100 4.52 -2.22 -1.00
CA LEU A 100 5.10 -3.17 -1.94
C LEU A 100 4.98 -2.59 -3.36
N PRO A 101 6.06 -2.02 -3.90
CA PRO A 101 6.05 -1.48 -5.27
C PRO A 101 5.90 -2.59 -6.31
N LEU A 102 4.93 -2.45 -7.20
CA LEU A 102 4.71 -3.36 -8.34
C LEU A 102 5.23 -2.76 -9.64
N SER A 103 5.06 -1.46 -9.82
CA SER A 103 5.50 -0.75 -11.02
C SER A 103 5.95 0.66 -10.65
N ILE A 104 7.23 0.94 -10.86
CA ILE A 104 7.86 2.24 -10.67
C ILE A 104 8.48 2.64 -12.00
N PRO A 105 7.80 3.50 -12.79
CA PRO A 105 8.23 3.80 -14.15
C PRO A 105 9.61 4.45 -14.24
N ASP A 106 9.96 5.30 -13.28
CA ASP A 106 11.24 6.00 -13.25
C ASP A 106 11.62 6.38 -11.81
N LYS A 107 12.77 5.90 -11.36
CA LYS A 107 13.29 6.17 -10.00
C LYS A 107 13.63 7.65 -9.76
N ASN A 108 13.88 8.42 -10.81
CA ASN A 108 14.23 9.83 -10.68
C ASN A 108 12.99 10.72 -10.52
N THR A 109 11.83 10.27 -11.00
CA THR A 109 10.59 11.04 -11.02
C THR A 109 9.47 10.41 -10.20
N CYS A 110 9.68 9.22 -9.65
CA CYS A 110 8.78 8.53 -8.71
C CYS A 110 9.49 8.37 -7.36
N PHE A 111 9.05 9.10 -6.35
CA PHE A 111 9.68 9.11 -5.03
C PHE A 111 8.73 9.61 -3.95
N MET A 112 9.14 9.44 -2.72
CA MET A 112 8.48 10.05 -1.56
C MET A 112 9.48 10.78 -0.67
N PHE A 113 8.97 11.66 0.17
CA PHE A 113 9.69 12.17 1.33
C PHE A 113 9.07 11.58 2.59
N TRP A 114 9.92 11.08 3.45
CA TRP A 114 9.59 10.53 4.73
C TRP A 114 10.35 11.29 5.81
N ASP A 115 9.63 12.05 6.63
CA ASP A 115 10.23 12.97 7.62
C ASP A 115 11.32 13.87 7.00
N GLY A 116 11.01 14.44 5.84
CA GLY A 116 11.92 15.32 5.09
C GLY A 116 13.06 14.62 4.32
N ARG A 117 13.18 13.29 4.42
CA ARG A 117 14.19 12.51 3.69
C ARG A 117 13.62 11.86 2.44
N LYS A 118 14.31 12.02 1.32
CA LYS A 118 13.93 11.40 0.05
C LYS A 118 14.09 9.88 0.10
N VAL A 119 13.03 9.17 -0.26
CA VAL A 119 13.00 7.72 -0.37
C VAL A 119 12.59 7.35 -1.80
N THR A 120 13.31 6.41 -2.38
CA THR A 120 12.97 5.81 -3.67
C THR A 120 12.52 4.38 -3.49
N TRP A 121 11.78 3.85 -4.48
CA TRP A 121 11.26 2.51 -4.45
C TRP A 121 11.96 1.61 -5.47
N GLU A 122 12.06 0.35 -5.13
CA GLU A 122 12.49 -0.72 -6.02
C GLU A 122 11.37 -1.75 -6.14
N GLU A 123 11.02 -2.14 -7.37
CA GLU A 123 9.96 -3.10 -7.62
C GLU A 123 10.23 -4.42 -6.91
N GLY A 124 9.23 -4.93 -6.20
CA GLY A 124 9.30 -6.16 -5.43
C GLY A 124 9.97 -6.05 -4.07
N VAL A 125 10.59 -4.91 -3.75
CA VAL A 125 11.24 -4.66 -2.45
C VAL A 125 10.30 -3.84 -1.56
N HIS A 126 9.77 -4.48 -0.52
CA HIS A 126 8.86 -3.82 0.40
C HIS A 126 9.58 -2.89 1.38
N GLN A 127 8.87 -1.87 1.82
CA GLN A 127 9.29 -0.95 2.88
C GLN A 127 8.15 -0.82 3.88
N VAL A 128 8.49 -0.61 5.14
CA VAL A 128 7.51 -0.52 6.23
C VAL A 128 7.61 0.85 6.92
N TYR A 129 6.47 1.52 7.08
CA TYR A 129 6.41 2.87 7.61
C TYR A 129 5.33 3.03 8.69
N PRO A 130 5.64 3.67 9.83
CA PRO A 130 4.65 4.09 10.82
C PRO A 130 3.91 5.35 10.33
N VAL A 131 3.04 5.18 9.34
CA VAL A 131 2.38 6.26 8.59
C VAL A 131 1.53 7.22 9.43
N MET A 132 1.11 6.82 10.64
CA MET A 132 0.38 7.68 11.57
C MET A 132 1.28 8.67 12.31
N ASP A 133 2.57 8.36 12.43
CA ASP A 133 3.48 9.09 13.31
C ASP A 133 4.36 10.10 12.57
N VAL A 134 4.55 9.92 11.27
CA VAL A 134 5.51 10.70 10.50
C VAL A 134 4.86 11.36 9.30
N ILE A 135 5.21 12.64 9.08
CA ILE A 135 4.78 13.38 7.89
C ILE A 135 5.45 12.77 6.66
N HIS A 136 4.65 12.43 5.68
CA HIS A 136 5.11 11.87 4.40
C HIS A 136 4.34 12.45 3.23
N GLU A 137 4.98 12.45 2.07
CA GLU A 137 4.46 12.95 0.80
C GLU A 137 4.99 12.08 -0.34
N GLY A 138 4.29 12.04 -1.45
CA GLY A 138 4.65 11.18 -2.57
C GLY A 138 4.43 11.83 -3.92
N TYR A 139 5.23 11.41 -4.92
CA TYR A 139 5.23 12.01 -6.25
C TYR A 139 5.33 10.95 -7.33
N ASN A 140 4.44 11.05 -8.30
CA ASN A 140 4.60 10.40 -9.59
C ASN A 140 4.71 11.48 -10.68
N LEU A 141 5.91 11.94 -10.93
CA LEU A 141 6.20 12.95 -11.97
C LEU A 141 6.60 12.31 -13.30
N SER A 142 6.43 10.98 -13.43
CA SER A 142 6.67 10.24 -14.66
C SER A 142 5.49 10.33 -15.63
N THR A 143 5.64 9.73 -16.79
CA THR A 143 4.61 9.68 -17.84
C THR A 143 3.74 8.43 -17.80
N LYS A 144 3.89 7.59 -16.77
CA LYS A 144 3.15 6.33 -16.60
C LYS A 144 2.67 6.18 -15.15
N PRO A 145 1.60 5.40 -14.91
CA PRO A 145 1.16 5.11 -13.55
C PRO A 145 2.23 4.37 -12.72
N MET A 146 2.31 4.69 -11.45
CA MET A 146 2.99 3.83 -10.48
C MET A 146 1.96 2.98 -9.72
N GLU A 147 2.34 1.76 -9.35
CA GLU A 147 1.43 0.77 -8.79
C GLU A 147 2.05 0.10 -7.57
N PHE A 148 1.20 -0.11 -6.55
CA PHE A 148 1.60 -0.69 -5.27
C PHE A 148 0.55 -1.68 -4.77
N VAL A 149 0.99 -2.64 -3.95
CA VAL A 149 0.15 -3.23 -2.91
C VAL A 149 0.50 -2.55 -1.59
N MET A 150 -0.52 -2.01 -0.94
CA MET A 150 -0.41 -1.37 0.37
C MET A 150 -1.10 -2.26 1.40
N ILE A 151 -0.39 -2.61 2.48
CA ILE A 151 -0.91 -3.49 3.52
C ILE A 151 -0.73 -2.80 4.86
N ASP A 152 -1.84 -2.48 5.51
CA ASP A 152 -1.83 -1.95 6.87
C ASP A 152 -1.87 -3.11 7.87
N VAL A 153 -0.90 -3.12 8.76
CA VAL A 153 -0.75 -4.14 9.80
C VAL A 153 -0.72 -3.50 11.18
N LYS A 154 -1.07 -4.26 12.21
CA LYS A 154 -0.93 -3.81 13.59
C LYS A 154 0.49 -3.31 13.84
N LEU A 155 0.64 -2.28 14.65
CA LEU A 155 1.94 -1.60 14.84
C LEU A 155 3.03 -2.54 15.37
N ASP A 156 2.66 -3.48 16.23
CA ASP A 156 3.56 -4.46 16.84
C ASP A 156 3.82 -5.73 16.00
N THR A 157 3.18 -5.83 14.83
CA THR A 157 3.41 -6.96 13.92
C THR A 157 4.86 -7.02 13.48
N ILE A 158 5.49 -8.18 13.62
CA ILE A 158 6.83 -8.42 13.07
C ILE A 158 6.71 -8.63 11.56
N VAL A 159 7.40 -7.79 10.81
CA VAL A 159 7.57 -7.92 9.36
C VAL A 159 9.05 -8.20 9.09
N GLU A 160 9.35 -9.33 8.45
CA GLU A 160 10.74 -9.64 8.08
C GLU A 160 11.31 -8.58 7.13
N ASP A 161 12.60 -8.29 7.29
CA ASP A 161 13.33 -7.26 6.54
C ASP A 161 12.71 -5.84 6.67
N GLU A 162 12.05 -5.59 7.80
CA GLU A 162 11.62 -4.25 8.16
C GLU A 162 12.84 -3.36 8.42
N THR A 163 12.98 -2.36 7.60
CA THR A 163 14.08 -1.38 7.70
C THR A 163 13.70 -0.16 8.53
#